data_feeb802d992f88bc477e2f9e8e6b9e4b
#
_entry.id   feeb802d992f88bc477e2f9e8e6b9e4b
#
_cell.length_a   1.000
_cell.length_b   1.000
_cell.length_c   1.000
_cell.angle_alpha   90.00
_cell.angle_beta   90.00
_cell.angle_gamma   90.00
#
_symmetry.space_group_name_H-M   'P 1'
#
loop_
_entity.id
_entity.type
_entity.pdbx_description
1 polymer ?
#
loop_
_entity_poly.entity_id
_entity_poly.type
_entity_poly.pdbx_seq_one_letter_code
_entity_poly.pdbx_strand_id
1 'polypeptide(L)'
;QAMLAQNSQGLDPTAYQQLLAGLADLDRNTRDLQESVMSIRMIPMSTVFSRFPRMLRDLAGKLGKKVDFITLGEATELDKGLVEKITDPLTHLVRNSVDHGIEMPEERLAAGKSENGTLTLAASHQGGSIVIEVRDDGKGMSREKILSKARERGMDVSDSMPDSEVWMLIFAPGFSTADVVTDVSGRGVGMDV
;
A
#
# COMPACT_ATOMS: atom_id res chain seq x y z
N GLN A 1 -28.89 21.25 -10.03
CA GLN A 1 -30.06 21.83 -9.30
C GLN A 1 -30.13 23.36 -9.42
N ALA A 2 -29.02 24.11 -9.33
CA ALA A 2 -29.02 25.58 -9.43
C ALA A 2 -29.44 26.13 -10.82
N MET A 3 -29.10 25.43 -11.92
CA MET A 3 -29.49 25.83 -13.28
C MET A 3 -30.98 25.62 -13.58
N LEU A 4 -31.64 24.64 -12.96
CA LEU A 4 -33.06 24.38 -13.14
C LEU A 4 -33.94 25.39 -12.37
N ALA A 5 -33.44 25.92 -11.25
CA ALA A 5 -34.16 26.94 -10.47
C ALA A 5 -34.24 28.32 -11.18
N GLN A 6 -33.33 28.63 -12.09
CA GLN A 6 -33.32 29.88 -12.86
C GLN A 6 -34.28 29.88 -14.07
N ASN A 7 -34.73 28.69 -14.54
CA ASN A 7 -35.58 28.57 -15.73
C ASN A 7 -37.03 28.19 -15.41
N SER A 8 -37.46 28.29 -14.17
CA SER A 8 -38.82 27.89 -13.74
C SER A 8 -39.96 28.89 -14.09
N GLN A 9 -39.65 29.97 -14.80
CA GLN A 9 -40.67 30.93 -15.25
C GLN A 9 -41.44 30.45 -16.48
N GLY A 10 -42.25 29.38 -16.31
CA GLY A 10 -43.10 28.87 -17.40
C GLY A 10 -43.49 27.39 -17.27
N LEU A 11 -43.00 26.70 -16.29
CA LEU A 11 -43.42 25.30 -16.02
C LEU A 11 -44.55 25.28 -15.00
N ASP A 12 -45.60 24.50 -15.30
CA ASP A 12 -46.61 24.13 -14.33
C ASP A 12 -45.96 23.60 -13.05
N PRO A 13 -46.32 24.07 -11.86
CA PRO A 13 -45.77 23.63 -10.59
C PRO A 13 -45.78 22.08 -10.43
N THR A 14 -46.82 21.44 -10.96
CA THR A 14 -46.95 19.97 -10.94
C THR A 14 -45.91 19.30 -11.83
N ALA A 15 -45.68 19.82 -13.03
CA ALA A 15 -44.66 19.30 -13.94
C ALA A 15 -43.25 19.51 -13.40
N TYR A 16 -42.99 20.62 -12.72
CA TYR A 16 -41.69 20.87 -12.04
C TYR A 16 -41.46 19.88 -10.90
N GLN A 17 -42.45 19.60 -10.07
CA GLN A 17 -42.36 18.60 -8.99
C GLN A 17 -42.10 17.19 -9.55
N GLN A 18 -42.79 16.81 -10.63
CA GLN A 18 -42.57 15.53 -11.28
C GLN A 18 -41.18 15.41 -11.89
N LEU A 19 -40.64 16.50 -12.46
CA LEU A 19 -39.26 16.54 -12.96
C LEU A 19 -38.24 16.36 -11.84
N LEU A 20 -38.43 17.05 -10.70
CA LEU A 20 -37.57 16.89 -9.55
C LEU A 20 -37.59 15.46 -8.97
N ALA A 21 -38.77 14.87 -8.88
CA ALA A 21 -38.93 13.48 -8.45
C ALA A 21 -38.22 12.52 -9.39
N GLY A 22 -38.38 12.69 -10.71
CA GLY A 22 -37.71 11.88 -11.72
C GLY A 22 -36.19 12.01 -11.69
N LEU A 23 -35.66 13.21 -11.42
CA LEU A 23 -34.23 13.44 -11.23
C LEU A 23 -33.68 12.75 -9.96
N ALA A 24 -34.46 12.78 -8.87
CA ALA A 24 -34.10 12.09 -7.63
C ALA A 24 -34.08 10.56 -7.80
N ASP A 25 -35.06 10.02 -8.54
CA ASP A 25 -35.10 8.60 -8.88
C ASP A 25 -33.96 8.18 -9.81
N LEU A 26 -33.61 9.02 -10.79
CA LEU A 26 -32.47 8.77 -11.67
C LEU A 26 -31.15 8.77 -10.89
N ASP A 27 -30.96 9.71 -9.96
CA ASP A 27 -29.78 9.78 -9.12
C ASP A 27 -29.65 8.52 -8.24
N ARG A 28 -30.78 8.07 -7.66
CA ARG A 28 -30.83 6.83 -6.88
C ARG A 28 -30.50 5.60 -7.73
N ASN A 29 -31.16 5.45 -8.87
CA ASN A 29 -30.91 4.31 -9.77
C ASN A 29 -29.45 4.28 -10.27
N THR A 30 -28.87 5.44 -10.53
CA THR A 30 -27.45 5.54 -10.92
C THR A 30 -26.53 5.08 -9.81
N ARG A 31 -26.82 5.45 -8.56
CA ARG A 31 -26.09 5.00 -7.37
C ARG A 31 -26.21 3.48 -7.19
N ASP A 32 -27.42 2.94 -7.26
CA ASP A 32 -27.68 1.51 -7.11
C ASP A 32 -26.95 0.70 -8.19
N LEU A 33 -26.93 1.21 -9.43
CA LEU A 33 -26.14 0.62 -10.52
C LEU A 33 -24.64 0.66 -10.25
N GLN A 34 -24.11 1.79 -9.76
CA GLN A 34 -22.70 1.90 -9.37
C GLN A 34 -22.33 0.91 -8.28
N GLU A 35 -23.15 0.81 -7.22
CA GLU A 35 -22.92 -0.14 -6.13
C GLU A 35 -22.98 -1.59 -6.64
N SER A 36 -23.94 -1.92 -7.50
CA SER A 36 -24.05 -3.25 -8.10
C SER A 36 -22.83 -3.61 -8.96
N VAL A 37 -22.36 -2.67 -9.80
CA VAL A 37 -21.17 -2.87 -10.61
C VAL A 37 -19.91 -3.00 -9.75
N MET A 38 -19.79 -2.20 -8.68
CA MET A 38 -18.68 -2.28 -7.74
C MET A 38 -18.66 -3.63 -7.01
N SER A 39 -19.81 -4.14 -6.55
CA SER A 39 -19.89 -5.43 -5.85
C SER A 39 -19.47 -6.62 -6.72
N ILE A 40 -19.74 -6.59 -8.02
CA ILE A 40 -19.32 -7.65 -8.97
C ILE A 40 -17.80 -7.63 -9.21
N ARG A 41 -17.13 -6.50 -8.97
CA ARG A 41 -15.70 -6.32 -9.21
C ARG A 41 -14.84 -6.50 -7.97
N MET A 42 -15.42 -6.81 -6.82
CA MET A 42 -14.67 -7.01 -5.59
C MET A 42 -13.94 -8.34 -5.61
N ILE A 43 -12.69 -8.33 -5.20
CA ILE A 43 -11.79 -9.49 -5.13
C ILE A 43 -11.22 -9.59 -3.72
N PRO A 44 -11.27 -10.77 -3.07
CA PRO A 44 -10.70 -10.93 -1.75
C PRO A 44 -9.17 -10.86 -1.79
N MET A 45 -8.58 -10.28 -0.76
CA MET A 45 -7.13 -10.13 -0.62
C MET A 45 -6.39 -11.47 -0.60
N SER A 46 -7.05 -12.58 -0.27
CA SER A 46 -6.49 -13.93 -0.41
C SER A 46 -5.93 -14.20 -1.82
N THR A 47 -6.59 -13.67 -2.86
CA THR A 47 -6.14 -13.79 -4.25
C THR A 47 -4.79 -13.11 -4.49
N VAL A 48 -4.55 -11.98 -3.83
CA VAL A 48 -3.27 -11.25 -3.88
C VAL A 48 -2.24 -11.95 -3.01
N PHE A 49 -2.58 -12.25 -1.76
CA PHE A 49 -1.66 -12.82 -0.78
C PHE A 49 -1.14 -14.20 -1.17
N SER A 50 -1.95 -15.01 -1.86
CA SER A 50 -1.58 -16.35 -2.31
C SER A 50 -0.37 -16.40 -3.26
N ARG A 51 0.01 -15.27 -3.85
CA ARG A 51 1.17 -15.16 -4.76
C ARG A 51 2.51 -15.10 -4.02
N PHE A 52 2.51 -14.61 -2.78
CA PHE A 52 3.74 -14.32 -2.04
C PHE A 52 4.46 -15.53 -1.43
N PRO A 53 3.81 -16.59 -0.93
CA PRO A 53 4.50 -17.70 -0.27
C PRO A 53 5.58 -18.36 -1.14
N ARG A 54 5.31 -18.56 -2.43
CA ARG A 54 6.28 -19.15 -3.35
C ARG A 54 7.45 -18.19 -3.61
N MET A 55 7.13 -16.93 -3.91
CA MET A 55 8.13 -15.89 -4.16
C MET A 55 9.06 -15.72 -2.94
N LEU A 56 8.48 -15.68 -1.74
CA LEU A 56 9.23 -15.53 -0.48
C LEU A 56 10.16 -16.72 -0.24
N ARG A 57 9.69 -17.94 -0.46
CA ARG A 57 10.50 -19.15 -0.31
C ARG A 57 11.71 -19.13 -1.25
N ASP A 58 11.47 -18.78 -2.53
CA ASP A 58 12.51 -18.73 -3.54
C ASP A 58 13.54 -17.62 -3.23
N LEU A 59 13.06 -16.44 -2.78
CA LEU A 59 13.91 -15.30 -2.42
C LEU A 59 14.71 -15.58 -1.14
N ALA A 60 14.05 -16.03 -0.09
CA ALA A 60 14.70 -16.37 1.18
C ALA A 60 15.75 -17.47 1.00
N GLY A 61 15.45 -18.49 0.20
CA GLY A 61 16.41 -19.56 -0.13
C GLY A 61 17.64 -19.05 -0.86
N LYS A 62 17.47 -18.13 -1.84
CA LYS A 62 18.60 -17.51 -2.55
C LYS A 62 19.47 -16.65 -1.64
N LEU A 63 18.90 -16.00 -0.65
CA LEU A 63 19.57 -15.13 0.29
C LEU A 63 20.10 -15.86 1.54
N GLY A 64 19.84 -17.16 1.70
CA GLY A 64 20.19 -17.94 2.89
C GLY A 64 19.43 -17.54 4.15
N LYS A 65 18.27 -16.86 3.99
CA LYS A 65 17.45 -16.37 5.09
C LYS A 65 16.30 -17.35 5.39
N LYS A 66 15.82 -17.32 6.64
CA LYS A 66 14.64 -18.05 7.08
C LYS A 66 13.52 -17.07 7.38
N VAL A 67 12.37 -17.24 6.72
CA VAL A 67 11.26 -16.30 6.81
C VAL A 67 9.95 -17.06 6.99
N ASP A 68 9.24 -16.73 8.07
CA ASP A 68 7.87 -17.14 8.30
C ASP A 68 6.93 -16.07 7.74
N PHE A 69 5.94 -16.50 6.98
CA PHE A 69 4.98 -15.62 6.33
C PHE A 69 3.60 -15.75 6.95
N ILE A 70 3.04 -14.65 7.41
CA ILE A 70 1.73 -14.57 8.05
C ILE A 70 0.83 -13.65 7.25
N THR A 71 -0.42 -14.07 7.05
CA THR A 71 -1.46 -13.26 6.41
C THR A 71 -2.62 -13.02 7.36
N LEU A 72 -3.15 -11.79 7.36
CA LEU A 72 -4.29 -11.37 8.19
C LEU A 72 -5.29 -10.63 7.32
N GLY A 73 -6.59 -10.86 7.57
CA GLY A 73 -7.64 -10.16 6.84
C GLY A 73 -7.77 -10.55 5.38
N GLU A 74 -7.48 -11.80 5.03
CA GLU A 74 -7.57 -12.35 3.67
C GLU A 74 -8.96 -12.23 3.04
N ALA A 75 -10.02 -12.18 3.86
CA ALA A 75 -11.39 -12.00 3.42
C ALA A 75 -11.74 -10.53 3.08
N THR A 76 -10.85 -9.57 3.34
CA THR A 76 -11.06 -8.17 2.96
C THR A 76 -11.14 -8.06 1.46
N GLU A 77 -12.22 -7.46 0.96
CA GLU A 77 -12.48 -7.33 -0.47
C GLU A 77 -11.98 -5.98 -0.99
N LEU A 78 -11.42 -5.98 -2.19
CA LEU A 78 -10.88 -4.81 -2.87
C LEU A 78 -11.34 -4.79 -4.33
N ASP A 79 -11.57 -3.61 -4.90
CA ASP A 79 -11.88 -3.47 -6.33
C ASP A 79 -10.75 -4.04 -7.18
N LYS A 80 -11.11 -4.79 -8.25
CA LYS A 80 -10.15 -5.42 -9.16
C LYS A 80 -9.12 -4.46 -9.73
N GLY A 81 -9.54 -3.23 -10.09
CA GLY A 81 -8.63 -2.22 -10.64
C GLY A 81 -7.62 -1.73 -9.60
N LEU A 82 -7.99 -1.71 -8.31
CA LEU A 82 -7.06 -1.43 -7.22
C LEU A 82 -6.12 -2.60 -6.97
N VAL A 83 -6.62 -3.84 -7.02
CA VAL A 83 -5.78 -5.05 -6.89
C VAL A 83 -4.65 -5.05 -7.92
N GLU A 84 -4.97 -4.70 -9.18
CA GLU A 84 -3.97 -4.63 -10.24
C GLU A 84 -2.89 -3.58 -9.95
N LYS A 85 -3.27 -2.43 -9.39
CA LYS A 85 -2.35 -1.33 -9.07
C LYS A 85 -1.48 -1.60 -7.85
N ILE A 86 -1.99 -2.31 -6.83
CA ILE A 86 -1.24 -2.53 -5.58
C ILE A 86 -0.31 -3.75 -5.64
N THR A 87 -0.51 -4.67 -6.58
CA THR A 87 0.25 -5.92 -6.64
C THR A 87 1.76 -5.68 -6.80
N ASP A 88 2.16 -4.79 -7.70
CA ASP A 88 3.56 -4.46 -7.93
C ASP A 88 4.21 -3.73 -6.75
N PRO A 89 3.60 -2.66 -6.18
CA PRO A 89 4.07 -2.04 -4.95
C PRO A 89 4.22 -3.03 -3.79
N LEU A 90 3.23 -3.89 -3.55
CA LEU A 90 3.32 -4.91 -2.50
C LEU A 90 4.46 -5.89 -2.74
N THR A 91 4.66 -6.32 -3.98
CA THR A 91 5.77 -7.20 -4.35
C THR A 91 7.11 -6.55 -4.03
N HIS A 92 7.24 -5.24 -4.33
CA HIS A 92 8.45 -4.47 -4.02
C HIS A 92 8.68 -4.37 -2.50
N LEU A 93 7.65 -4.03 -1.72
CA LEU A 93 7.73 -3.94 -0.26
C LEU A 93 8.13 -5.27 0.38
N VAL A 94 7.47 -6.36 -0.01
CA VAL A 94 7.75 -7.71 0.48
C VAL A 94 9.19 -8.11 0.16
N ARG A 95 9.67 -7.82 -1.06
CA ARG A 95 11.07 -8.07 -1.43
C ARG A 95 12.04 -7.25 -0.58
N ASN A 96 11.77 -5.97 -0.37
CA ASN A 96 12.60 -5.10 0.47
C ASN A 96 12.68 -5.60 1.91
N SER A 97 11.57 -6.06 2.47
CA SER A 97 11.55 -6.63 3.82
C SER A 97 12.47 -7.85 3.93
N VAL A 98 12.44 -8.75 2.96
CA VAL A 98 13.30 -9.94 2.97
C VAL A 98 14.75 -9.59 2.66
N ASP A 99 15.01 -8.77 1.66
CA ASP A 99 16.37 -8.44 1.20
C ASP A 99 17.11 -7.58 2.21
N HIS A 100 16.48 -6.51 2.67
CA HIS A 100 17.10 -5.47 3.49
C HIS A 100 16.63 -5.46 4.96
N GLY A 101 15.40 -5.88 5.24
CA GLY A 101 14.80 -5.86 6.57
C GLY A 101 15.27 -7.03 7.42
N ILE A 102 14.95 -8.25 7.01
CA ILE A 102 15.24 -9.48 7.77
C ILE A 102 16.73 -9.79 7.72
N GLU A 103 17.31 -10.04 8.91
CA GLU A 103 18.72 -10.39 9.07
C GLU A 103 18.98 -11.87 8.74
N MET A 104 20.25 -12.21 8.58
CA MET A 104 20.71 -13.61 8.49
C MET A 104 20.37 -14.37 9.77
N PRO A 105 20.12 -15.69 9.72
CA PRO A 105 19.78 -16.50 10.89
C PRO A 105 20.75 -16.34 12.06
N GLU A 106 22.05 -16.30 11.78
CA GLU A 106 23.11 -16.16 12.77
C GLU A 106 23.08 -14.77 13.42
N GLU A 107 22.82 -13.72 12.64
CA GLU A 107 22.70 -12.34 13.16
C GLU A 107 21.49 -12.19 14.06
N ARG A 108 20.37 -12.84 13.68
CA ARG A 108 19.15 -12.85 14.50
C ARG A 108 19.37 -13.53 15.86
N LEU A 109 19.98 -14.72 15.85
CA LEU A 109 20.32 -15.44 17.07
C LEU A 109 21.27 -14.64 17.95
N ALA A 110 22.29 -13.99 17.37
CA ALA A 110 23.22 -13.14 18.11
C ALA A 110 22.52 -11.92 18.75
N ALA A 111 21.45 -11.42 18.12
CA ALA A 111 20.60 -10.34 18.64
C ALA A 111 19.51 -10.82 19.62
N GLY A 112 19.47 -12.11 19.95
CA GLY A 112 18.47 -12.70 20.85
C GLY A 112 17.08 -12.86 20.22
N LYS A 113 16.99 -12.82 18.90
CA LYS A 113 15.76 -13.05 18.14
C LYS A 113 15.60 -14.51 17.73
N SER A 114 14.40 -14.90 17.28
CA SER A 114 14.18 -16.19 16.61
C SER A 114 15.04 -16.29 15.36
N GLU A 115 15.49 -17.51 15.03
CA GLU A 115 16.23 -17.80 13.80
C GLU A 115 15.45 -17.41 12.55
N ASN A 116 14.13 -17.62 12.57
CA ASN A 116 13.23 -17.21 11.51
C ASN A 116 12.81 -15.74 11.70
N GLY A 117 12.91 -14.93 10.65
CA GLY A 117 12.26 -13.63 10.59
C GLY A 117 10.78 -13.78 10.24
N THR A 118 9.94 -12.88 10.72
CA THR A 118 8.50 -12.89 10.45
C THR A 118 8.14 -11.75 9.51
N LEU A 119 7.44 -12.08 8.43
CA LEU A 119 6.83 -11.12 7.51
C LEU A 119 5.33 -11.27 7.54
N THR A 120 4.62 -10.20 7.88
CA THR A 120 3.16 -10.17 7.95
C THR A 120 2.58 -9.27 6.86
N LEU A 121 1.62 -9.80 6.10
CA LEU A 121 0.73 -9.03 5.24
C LEU A 121 -0.66 -8.96 5.89
N ALA A 122 -1.17 -7.77 6.10
CA ALA A 122 -2.49 -7.57 6.68
C ALA A 122 -3.35 -6.66 5.80
N ALA A 123 -4.65 -6.93 5.76
CA ALA A 123 -5.64 -6.05 5.14
C ALA A 123 -6.82 -5.85 6.08
N SER A 124 -7.31 -4.63 6.19
CA SER A 124 -8.44 -4.30 7.05
C SER A 124 -9.22 -3.09 6.55
N HIS A 125 -10.49 -3.01 6.92
CA HIS A 125 -11.30 -1.80 6.74
C HIS A 125 -11.12 -0.87 7.93
N GLN A 126 -10.71 0.37 7.67
CA GLN A 126 -10.54 1.40 8.69
C GLN A 126 -11.14 2.72 8.21
N GLY A 127 -12.21 3.18 8.88
CA GLY A 127 -12.80 4.50 8.63
C GLY A 127 -13.25 4.74 7.18
N GLY A 128 -13.75 3.72 6.49
CA GLY A 128 -14.19 3.80 5.09
C GLY A 128 -13.07 3.62 4.06
N SER A 129 -11.83 3.40 4.52
CA SER A 129 -10.69 3.08 3.67
C SER A 129 -10.23 1.64 3.89
N ILE A 130 -9.55 1.08 2.92
CA ILE A 130 -8.86 -0.21 3.08
C ILE A 130 -7.40 0.08 3.40
N VAL A 131 -6.92 -0.44 4.52
CA VAL A 131 -5.52 -0.38 4.93
C VAL A 131 -4.88 -1.71 4.63
N ILE A 132 -3.78 -1.66 3.88
CA ILE A 132 -2.94 -2.81 3.59
C ILE A 132 -1.59 -2.55 4.25
N GLU A 133 -1.14 -3.48 5.06
CA GLU A 133 0.06 -3.35 5.88
C GLU A 133 1.05 -4.46 5.54
N VAL A 134 2.31 -4.08 5.37
CA VAL A 134 3.46 -4.98 5.27
C VAL A 134 4.32 -4.72 6.50
N ARG A 135 4.52 -5.74 7.33
CA ARG A 135 5.30 -5.64 8.56
C ARG A 135 6.35 -6.76 8.61
N ASP A 136 7.58 -6.40 8.94
CA ASP A 136 8.63 -7.36 9.27
C ASP A 136 9.18 -7.11 10.68
N ASP A 137 9.83 -8.12 11.26
CA ASP A 137 10.51 -8.08 12.55
C ASP A 137 12.04 -7.99 12.38
N GLY A 138 12.49 -7.48 11.24
CA GLY A 138 13.89 -7.33 10.90
C GLY A 138 14.64 -6.28 11.72
N LYS A 139 15.78 -5.83 11.22
CA LYS A 139 16.65 -4.84 11.88
C LYS A 139 16.11 -3.41 11.89
N GLY A 140 15.00 -3.16 11.18
CA GLY A 140 14.46 -1.82 11.03
C GLY A 140 15.33 -0.89 10.18
N MET A 141 15.06 0.39 10.27
CA MET A 141 15.78 1.45 9.55
C MET A 141 16.74 2.18 10.48
N SER A 142 17.96 2.47 10.01
CA SER A 142 18.91 3.28 10.76
C SER A 142 18.69 4.76 10.45
N ARG A 143 18.36 5.54 11.51
CA ARG A 143 18.23 6.99 11.48
C ARG A 143 19.48 7.65 10.89
N GLU A 144 20.67 7.24 11.38
CA GLU A 144 21.94 7.81 10.96
C GLU A 144 22.19 7.60 9.47
N LYS A 145 21.89 6.38 8.96
CA LYS A 145 22.05 6.08 7.53
C LYS A 145 21.12 6.91 6.67
N ILE A 146 19.87 7.10 7.09
CA ILE A 146 18.91 7.93 6.35
C ILE A 146 19.36 9.38 6.32
N LEU A 147 19.76 9.96 7.46
CA LEU A 147 20.23 11.34 7.53
C LEU A 147 21.51 11.55 6.73
N SER A 148 22.47 10.61 6.80
CA SER A 148 23.70 10.66 5.99
C SER A 148 23.38 10.69 4.51
N LYS A 149 22.49 9.78 4.05
CA LYS A 149 22.08 9.70 2.65
C LYS A 149 21.32 10.93 2.17
N ALA A 150 20.49 11.49 3.04
CA ALA A 150 19.75 12.72 2.76
C ALA A 150 20.74 13.90 2.55
N ARG A 151 21.76 14.03 3.41
CA ARG A 151 22.82 15.04 3.26
C ARG A 151 23.63 14.87 1.97
N GLU A 152 24.03 13.63 1.64
CA GLU A 152 24.72 13.34 0.39
C GLU A 152 23.94 13.80 -0.86
N ARG A 153 22.60 13.81 -0.75
CA ARG A 153 21.69 14.27 -1.80
C ARG A 153 21.36 15.76 -1.74
N GLY A 154 21.99 16.50 -0.82
CA GLY A 154 21.76 17.93 -0.67
C GLY A 154 20.41 18.28 -0.05
N MET A 155 19.76 17.34 0.63
CA MET A 155 18.52 17.63 1.38
C MET A 155 18.88 18.39 2.66
N ASP A 156 18.06 19.39 3.00
CA ASP A 156 18.20 20.14 4.25
C ASP A 156 17.66 19.31 5.42
N VAL A 157 18.56 18.63 6.13
CA VAL A 157 18.21 17.76 7.26
C VAL A 157 19.08 18.06 8.48
N SER A 158 18.47 18.02 9.66
CA SER A 158 19.14 18.27 10.95
C SER A 158 19.15 16.98 11.80
N ASP A 159 20.17 16.84 12.64
CA ASP A 159 20.25 15.76 13.63
C ASP A 159 19.15 15.87 14.71
N SER A 160 18.54 17.06 14.88
CA SER A 160 17.41 17.29 15.78
C SER A 160 16.04 17.00 15.15
N MET A 161 15.99 16.62 13.87
CA MET A 161 14.75 16.27 13.19
C MET A 161 14.01 15.13 13.90
N PRO A 162 12.68 15.21 14.12
CA PRO A 162 11.91 14.12 14.71
C PRO A 162 12.00 12.83 13.90
N ASP A 163 11.96 11.68 14.57
CA ASP A 163 12.04 10.37 13.89
C ASP A 163 10.97 10.19 12.80
N SER A 164 9.75 10.65 13.05
CA SER A 164 8.66 10.59 12.06
C SER A 164 8.99 11.32 10.77
N GLU A 165 9.68 12.45 10.84
CA GLU A 165 10.10 13.20 9.66
C GLU A 165 11.29 12.52 8.97
N VAL A 166 12.23 11.97 9.75
CA VAL A 166 13.37 11.20 9.18
C VAL A 166 12.89 10.00 8.40
N TRP A 167 11.90 9.25 8.94
CA TRP A 167 11.33 8.10 8.23
C TRP A 167 10.59 8.50 6.95
N MET A 168 10.00 9.68 6.89
CA MET A 168 9.35 10.18 5.67
C MET A 168 10.33 10.49 4.53
N LEU A 169 11.61 10.71 4.81
CA LEU A 169 12.62 10.96 3.77
C LEU A 169 12.78 9.80 2.79
N ILE A 170 12.50 8.56 3.22
CA ILE A 170 12.62 7.39 2.35
C ILE A 170 11.61 7.39 1.19
N PHE A 171 10.53 8.17 1.30
CA PHE A 171 9.53 8.35 0.25
C PHE A 171 9.85 9.50 -0.71
N ALA A 172 10.96 10.22 -0.48
CA ALA A 172 11.38 11.28 -1.40
C ALA A 172 11.79 10.66 -2.76
N PRO A 173 11.44 11.31 -3.89
CA PRO A 173 11.73 10.81 -5.21
C PRO A 173 13.19 10.42 -5.39
N GLY A 174 13.40 9.18 -5.85
CA GLY A 174 14.72 8.61 -6.06
C GLY A 174 15.50 8.31 -4.78
N PHE A 175 14.91 8.42 -3.58
CA PHE A 175 15.61 8.11 -2.32
C PHE A 175 15.79 6.60 -2.17
N SER A 176 17.04 6.16 -2.02
CA SER A 176 17.40 4.76 -1.69
C SER A 176 18.56 4.77 -0.71
N THR A 177 18.46 3.96 0.34
CA THR A 177 19.56 3.75 1.31
C THR A 177 20.54 2.66 0.89
N ALA A 178 20.27 1.97 -0.24
CA ALA A 178 21.16 0.95 -0.78
C ALA A 178 22.40 1.60 -1.39
N ASP A 179 23.58 1.11 -1.01
CA ASP A 179 24.88 1.57 -1.55
C ASP A 179 25.18 0.99 -2.94
N VAL A 180 24.45 -0.06 -3.33
CA VAL A 180 24.59 -0.74 -4.63
C VAL A 180 23.20 -1.06 -5.17
N VAL A 181 22.95 -0.66 -6.41
CA VAL A 181 21.79 -1.16 -7.17
C VAL A 181 22.07 -2.64 -7.47
N THR A 182 21.50 -3.54 -6.68
CA THR A 182 21.61 -4.97 -7.00
C THR A 182 20.76 -5.26 -8.22
N ASP A 183 21.33 -5.94 -9.19
CA ASP A 183 20.72 -6.35 -10.48
C ASP A 183 19.40 -7.13 -10.36
N VAL A 184 19.03 -7.52 -9.15
CA VAL A 184 17.76 -8.24 -8.87
C VAL A 184 16.54 -7.30 -8.91
N SER A 185 16.73 -6.00 -8.76
CA SER A 185 15.64 -5.00 -8.76
C SER A 185 15.44 -4.29 -10.11
N GLY A 186 16.30 -4.50 -11.10
CA GLY A 186 16.19 -4.07 -12.52
C GLY A 186 15.81 -2.61 -12.83
N ARG A 187 15.38 -1.86 -11.85
CA ARG A 187 15.09 -0.43 -11.90
C ARG A 187 15.38 0.11 -10.52
N GLY A 188 16.33 1.00 -10.34
CA GLY A 188 16.62 1.66 -9.06
C GLY A 188 15.43 2.46 -8.52
N VAL A 189 14.32 1.77 -8.29
CA VAL A 189 13.05 2.32 -7.85
C VAL A 189 13.09 2.37 -6.33
N GLY A 190 13.10 3.55 -5.76
CA GLY A 190 12.94 3.79 -4.33
C GLY A 190 11.51 3.47 -3.86
N MET A 191 11.15 3.95 -2.67
CA MET A 191 9.80 3.82 -2.10
C MET A 191 8.80 4.84 -2.68
N ASP A 192 9.20 5.56 -3.73
CA ASP A 192 8.46 6.62 -4.41
C ASP A 192 7.56 6.13 -5.57
N VAL A 193 7.25 4.84 -5.59
CA VAL A 193 6.45 4.17 -6.65
C VAL A 193 4.96 4.36 -6.43
#